data_0e7c56b095948ea1bee2dfead0169c85
#
_entry.id   0e7c56b095948ea1bee2dfead0169c85
#
_cell.length_a   1.000
_cell.length_b   1.000
_cell.length_c   1.000
_cell.angle_alpha   90.00
_cell.angle_beta   90.00
_cell.angle_gamma   90.00
#
_symmetry.space_group_name_H-M   'P 1'
#
loop_
_entity.id
_entity.type
_entity.pdbx_description
1 polymer ?
#
loop_
_entity_poly.entity_id
_entity_poly.type
_entity_poly.pdbx_seq_one_letter_code
_entity_poly.pdbx_strand_id
1 'polypeptide(L)'
;GNPNYDKELCMYVSGNFLQDVSPRARIVDGVAMMPVRAIGEAMGLKVTYDPKYDSVVCSVGSDQVIFNANSAYTTIFGNDTYAPHATVYIEGSLFVPVRTLAESFNSSLDVLDFDDHLDIIIGESPMVKEYRNRTPVNKNGITSRTNYLVWVSKHEYKVRVYQGSQYNWELQKEFPCALGAWNTPTITGQFEYIERTEWDYPSYYVGPVLR
;
A
#
# COMPACT_ATOMS: atom_id res chain seq x y z
N GLY A 1 -2.06 37.27 11.11
CA GLY A 1 -2.32 35.95 10.50
C GLY A 1 -1.18 35.02 10.84
N ASN A 2 -1.43 33.73 10.92
CA ASN A 2 -0.38 32.71 11.11
C ASN A 2 0.43 32.67 9.77
N PRO A 3 1.75 32.96 9.77
CA PRO A 3 2.53 33.11 8.54
C PRO A 3 2.64 31.81 7.72
N ASN A 4 2.21 30.67 8.24
CA ASN A 4 2.29 29.36 7.57
C ASN A 4 1.05 29.00 6.75
N TYR A 5 -0.05 29.77 6.80
CA TYR A 5 -1.28 29.44 6.07
C TYR A 5 -1.16 29.61 4.57
N ASP A 6 -0.26 30.47 4.10
CA ASP A 6 -0.09 30.79 2.68
C ASP A 6 1.07 30.04 2.01
N LYS A 7 1.82 29.22 2.78
CA LYS A 7 2.96 28.48 2.25
C LYS A 7 2.52 27.22 1.54
N GLU A 8 3.15 26.92 0.43
CA GLU A 8 3.01 25.63 -0.26
C GLU A 8 3.58 24.49 0.58
N LEU A 9 2.90 23.35 0.63
CA LEU A 9 3.40 22.14 1.26
C LEU A 9 4.04 21.23 0.21
N CYS A 10 5.34 20.97 0.35
CA CYS A 10 6.09 20.01 -0.44
C CYS A 10 6.26 18.73 0.38
N MET A 11 5.73 17.63 -0.15
CA MET A 11 5.68 16.35 0.58
C MET A 11 6.76 15.40 0.06
N TYR A 12 7.56 14.86 0.98
CA TYR A 12 8.54 13.82 0.71
C TYR A 12 8.21 12.59 1.56
N VAL A 13 8.10 11.43 0.93
CA VAL A 13 7.80 10.17 1.62
C VAL A 13 8.82 9.12 1.20
N SER A 14 9.48 8.50 2.16
CA SER A 14 10.52 7.47 1.92
C SER A 14 11.58 7.92 0.90
N GLY A 15 11.98 9.19 0.97
CA GLY A 15 12.98 9.79 0.10
C GLY A 15 12.47 10.25 -1.28
N ASN A 16 11.18 10.08 -1.58
CA ASN A 16 10.59 10.47 -2.86
C ASN A 16 9.71 11.72 -2.71
N PHE A 17 9.91 12.69 -3.61
CA PHE A 17 9.01 13.83 -3.73
C PHE A 17 7.67 13.40 -4.33
N LEU A 18 6.56 13.75 -3.66
CA LEU A 18 5.22 13.47 -4.17
C LEU A 18 4.80 14.58 -5.14
N GLN A 19 4.91 14.28 -6.44
CA GLN A 19 4.43 15.15 -7.51
C GLN A 19 2.93 14.89 -7.76
N ASP A 20 2.28 15.91 -8.32
CA ASP A 20 0.92 15.80 -8.88
C ASP A 20 -0.16 15.29 -7.90
N VAL A 21 0.02 15.52 -6.60
CA VAL A 21 -1.02 15.24 -5.60
C VAL A 21 -2.18 16.23 -5.80
N SER A 22 -3.34 15.69 -6.14
CA SER A 22 -4.54 16.50 -6.35
C SER A 22 -5.73 15.90 -5.58
N PRO A 23 -6.42 16.67 -4.75
CA PRO A 23 -6.11 18.05 -4.32
C PRO A 23 -4.81 18.11 -3.49
N ARG A 24 -4.17 19.28 -3.45
CA ARG A 24 -2.88 19.45 -2.76
C ARG A 24 -3.01 19.35 -1.24
N ALA A 25 -1.94 18.87 -0.58
CA ALA A 25 -1.77 19.01 0.85
C ALA A 25 -1.86 20.48 1.28
N ARG A 26 -2.42 20.74 2.45
CA ARG A 26 -2.62 22.10 2.97
C ARG A 26 -2.69 22.14 4.48
N ILE A 27 -2.51 23.33 5.02
CA ILE A 27 -2.73 23.59 6.44
C ILE A 27 -4.22 23.91 6.65
N VAL A 28 -4.86 23.17 7.56
CA VAL A 28 -6.23 23.40 8.00
C VAL A 28 -6.20 23.61 9.51
N ASP A 29 -6.61 24.77 9.96
CA ASP A 29 -6.59 25.17 11.40
C ASP A 29 -5.25 24.87 12.11
N GLY A 30 -4.14 25.12 11.40
CA GLY A 30 -2.79 24.91 11.93
C GLY A 30 -2.27 23.46 11.84
N VAL A 31 -3.04 22.54 11.25
CA VAL A 31 -2.68 21.14 11.09
C VAL A 31 -2.40 20.84 9.62
N ALA A 32 -1.28 20.20 9.34
CA ALA A 32 -0.97 19.71 7.98
C ALA A 32 -1.89 18.54 7.63
N MET A 33 -2.70 18.74 6.59
CA MET A 33 -3.69 17.80 6.10
C MET A 33 -3.37 17.39 4.67
N MET A 34 -3.64 16.15 4.32
CA MET A 34 -3.36 15.59 3.00
C MET A 34 -4.41 14.55 2.60
N PRO A 35 -4.68 14.37 1.30
CA PRO A 35 -5.51 13.28 0.83
C PRO A 35 -4.98 11.94 1.36
N VAL A 36 -5.84 11.21 2.07
CA VAL A 36 -5.43 9.97 2.77
C VAL A 36 -4.86 8.91 1.84
N ARG A 37 -5.42 8.78 0.65
CA ARG A 37 -4.94 7.81 -0.34
C ARG A 37 -3.54 8.15 -0.82
N ALA A 38 -3.27 9.41 -1.13
CA ALA A 38 -1.97 9.84 -1.62
C ALA A 38 -0.86 9.58 -0.58
N ILE A 39 -1.07 9.97 0.68
CA ILE A 39 -0.07 9.73 1.73
C ILE A 39 0.02 8.25 2.11
N GLY A 40 -1.11 7.57 2.27
CA GLY A 40 -1.13 6.16 2.67
C GLY A 40 -0.42 5.26 1.66
N GLU A 41 -0.75 5.40 0.37
CA GLU A 41 -0.09 4.63 -0.69
C GLU A 41 1.39 4.98 -0.83
N ALA A 42 1.78 6.24 -0.72
CA ALA A 42 3.18 6.65 -0.72
C ALA A 42 3.98 6.05 0.44
N MET A 43 3.36 5.86 1.60
CA MET A 43 3.95 5.16 2.75
C MET A 43 4.02 3.63 2.57
N GLY A 44 3.40 3.08 1.52
CA GLY A 44 3.30 1.64 1.28
C GLY A 44 2.17 0.95 2.04
N LEU A 45 1.16 1.71 2.46
CA LEU A 45 -0.03 1.18 3.09
C LEU A 45 -1.10 0.83 2.06
N LYS A 46 -1.94 -0.15 2.38
CA LYS A 46 -3.20 -0.37 1.70
C LYS A 46 -4.22 0.65 2.21
N VAL A 47 -4.90 1.33 1.29
CA VAL A 47 -5.93 2.33 1.61
C VAL A 47 -7.26 1.88 1.03
N THR A 48 -8.23 1.62 1.90
CA THR A 48 -9.57 1.17 1.52
C THR A 48 -10.64 2.05 2.15
N TYR A 49 -11.71 2.30 1.40
CA TYR A 49 -12.89 3.01 1.89
C TYR A 49 -13.96 2.03 2.32
N ASP A 50 -14.53 2.25 3.50
CA ASP A 50 -15.69 1.51 4.01
C ASP A 50 -16.93 2.40 3.93
N PRO A 51 -17.81 2.17 2.95
CA PRO A 51 -19.01 3.00 2.76
C PRO A 51 -20.05 2.84 3.88
N LYS A 52 -20.02 1.73 4.62
CA LYS A 52 -20.95 1.48 5.71
C LYS A 52 -20.75 2.44 6.87
N TYR A 53 -19.50 2.79 7.15
CA TYR A 53 -19.13 3.65 8.26
C TYR A 53 -18.59 5.02 7.82
N ASP A 54 -18.59 5.29 6.51
CA ASP A 54 -17.95 6.48 5.92
C ASP A 54 -16.55 6.69 6.52
N SER A 55 -15.73 5.67 6.41
CA SER A 55 -14.39 5.64 6.98
C SER A 55 -13.35 5.17 5.97
N VAL A 56 -12.11 5.54 6.20
CA VAL A 56 -10.95 5.06 5.44
C VAL A 56 -10.05 4.26 6.35
N VAL A 57 -9.65 3.09 5.86
CA VAL A 57 -8.74 2.18 6.56
C VAL A 57 -7.39 2.22 5.85
N CYS A 58 -6.35 2.61 6.58
CA CYS A 58 -4.96 2.50 6.16
C CYS A 58 -4.34 1.31 6.89
N SER A 59 -3.77 0.35 6.16
CA SER A 59 -3.30 -0.89 6.77
C SER A 59 -2.00 -1.41 6.18
N VAL A 60 -1.26 -2.14 7.00
CA VAL A 60 -0.18 -3.04 6.61
C VAL A 60 -0.33 -4.34 7.39
N GLY A 61 -0.52 -5.47 6.70
CA GLY A 61 -0.88 -6.70 7.37
C GLY A 61 -2.17 -6.57 8.18
N SER A 62 -2.12 -6.93 9.46
CA SER A 62 -3.24 -6.80 10.41
C SER A 62 -3.29 -5.45 11.13
N ASP A 63 -2.26 -4.61 10.98
CA ASP A 63 -2.18 -3.31 11.63
C ASP A 63 -2.95 -2.27 10.83
N GLN A 64 -3.91 -1.62 11.47
CA GLN A 64 -4.85 -0.71 10.83
C GLN A 64 -4.96 0.62 11.57
N VAL A 65 -5.07 1.69 10.80
CA VAL A 65 -5.53 3.01 11.27
C VAL A 65 -6.82 3.34 10.53
N ILE A 66 -7.87 3.65 11.29
CA ILE A 66 -9.20 3.94 10.75
C ILE A 66 -9.52 5.41 11.02
N PHE A 67 -9.73 6.16 9.96
CA PHE A 67 -10.20 7.53 9.99
C PHE A 67 -11.68 7.59 9.63
N ASN A 68 -12.49 8.17 10.52
CA ASN A 68 -13.90 8.40 10.25
C ASN A 68 -14.09 9.77 9.59
N ALA A 69 -14.94 9.84 8.58
CA ALA A 69 -15.18 11.08 7.86
C ALA A 69 -15.77 12.17 8.79
N ASN A 70 -15.32 13.40 8.59
CA ASN A 70 -15.75 14.57 9.36
C ASN A 70 -15.62 14.40 10.89
N SER A 71 -14.66 13.61 11.34
CA SER A 71 -14.46 13.31 12.75
C SER A 71 -12.97 13.30 13.10
N ALA A 72 -12.65 13.73 14.30
CA ALA A 72 -11.32 13.55 14.90
C ALA A 72 -11.18 12.16 15.56
N TYR A 73 -12.26 11.43 15.73
CA TYR A 73 -12.24 10.08 16.28
C TYR A 73 -11.52 9.12 15.33
N THR A 74 -10.48 8.50 15.82
CA THR A 74 -9.55 7.69 15.04
C THR A 74 -9.24 6.41 15.81
N THR A 75 -9.21 5.27 15.13
CA THR A 75 -8.81 4.00 15.73
C THR A 75 -7.43 3.62 15.24
N ILE A 76 -6.45 3.49 16.14
CA ILE A 76 -5.07 3.14 15.85
C ILE A 76 -4.79 1.76 16.45
N PHE A 77 -4.61 0.75 15.60
CA PHE A 77 -4.31 -0.64 16.01
C PHE A 77 -5.30 -1.17 17.07
N GLY A 78 -6.59 -0.88 16.85
CA GLY A 78 -7.68 -1.28 17.74
C GLY A 78 -7.88 -0.38 18.98
N ASN A 79 -7.08 0.66 19.15
CA ASN A 79 -7.24 1.62 20.24
C ASN A 79 -7.85 2.92 19.72
N ASP A 80 -8.92 3.35 20.38
CA ASP A 80 -9.63 4.56 20.02
C ASP A 80 -8.94 5.79 20.61
N THR A 81 -8.83 6.84 19.81
CA THR A 81 -8.22 8.10 20.18
C THR A 81 -8.81 9.25 19.38
N TYR A 82 -8.35 10.46 19.63
CA TYR A 82 -8.70 11.65 18.87
C TYR A 82 -7.46 12.22 18.18
N ALA A 83 -7.57 12.41 16.86
CA ALA A 83 -6.56 13.12 16.09
C ALA A 83 -6.58 14.64 16.45
N PRO A 84 -5.52 15.39 16.15
CA PRO A 84 -5.44 16.83 16.46
C PRO A 84 -6.42 17.68 15.65
N HIS A 85 -6.96 17.13 14.55
CA HIS A 85 -7.99 17.76 13.72
C HIS A 85 -8.92 16.68 13.17
N ALA A 86 -10.18 17.03 12.97
CA ALA A 86 -11.13 16.17 12.28
C ALA A 86 -10.69 15.93 10.82
N THR A 87 -10.94 14.75 10.30
CA THR A 87 -10.85 14.51 8.86
C THR A 87 -11.88 15.37 8.14
N VAL A 88 -11.57 15.84 6.96
CA VAL A 88 -12.45 16.70 6.16
C VAL A 88 -12.44 16.27 4.69
N TYR A 89 -13.59 16.41 4.02
CA TYR A 89 -13.64 16.29 2.58
C TYR A 89 -13.29 17.63 1.93
N ILE A 90 -12.29 17.61 1.03
CA ILE A 90 -11.90 18.74 0.22
C ILE A 90 -11.83 18.27 -1.23
N GLU A 91 -12.61 18.91 -2.10
CA GLU A 91 -12.67 18.57 -3.54
C GLU A 91 -12.91 17.05 -3.79
N GLY A 92 -13.75 16.44 -2.96
CA GLY A 92 -14.11 15.02 -3.07
C GLY A 92 -13.10 14.03 -2.50
N SER A 93 -11.99 14.49 -1.92
CA SER A 93 -10.99 13.66 -1.26
C SER A 93 -11.03 13.82 0.25
N LEU A 94 -10.92 12.72 0.98
CA LEU A 94 -10.82 12.76 2.43
C LEU A 94 -9.39 13.13 2.84
N PHE A 95 -9.27 14.24 3.56
CA PHE A 95 -8.02 14.73 4.13
C PHE A 95 -7.87 14.27 5.57
N VAL A 96 -6.68 13.83 5.91
CA VAL A 96 -6.31 13.38 7.26
C VAL A 96 -5.09 14.14 7.77
N PRO A 97 -4.94 14.27 9.12
CA PRO A 97 -3.73 14.83 9.70
C PRO A 97 -2.51 13.97 9.34
N VAL A 98 -1.54 14.57 8.64
CA VAL A 98 -0.34 13.88 8.14
C VAL A 98 0.45 13.21 9.27
N ARG A 99 0.67 13.93 10.36
CA ARG A 99 1.42 13.43 11.52
C ARG A 99 0.76 12.22 12.16
N THR A 100 -0.56 12.22 12.30
CA THR A 100 -1.29 11.10 12.88
C THR A 100 -1.07 9.82 12.11
N LEU A 101 -1.16 9.86 10.78
CA LEU A 101 -0.91 8.67 9.96
C LEU A 101 0.56 8.25 10.00
N ALA A 102 1.49 9.18 9.81
CA ALA A 102 2.92 8.87 9.78
C ALA A 102 3.41 8.26 11.09
N GLU A 103 3.12 8.89 12.22
CA GLU A 103 3.58 8.42 13.53
C GLU A 103 2.91 7.13 13.97
N SER A 104 1.65 6.88 13.57
CA SER A 104 0.96 5.61 13.86
C SER A 104 1.71 4.40 13.32
N PHE A 105 2.38 4.54 12.17
CA PHE A 105 3.20 3.48 11.58
C PHE A 105 4.70 3.65 11.84
N ASN A 106 5.05 4.39 12.89
CA ASN A 106 6.43 4.63 13.33
C ASN A 106 7.34 5.28 12.26
N SER A 107 6.75 6.02 11.33
CA SER A 107 7.52 6.87 10.41
C SER A 107 7.99 8.12 11.13
N SER A 108 9.23 8.55 10.91
CA SER A 108 9.68 9.88 11.30
C SER A 108 8.94 10.95 10.50
N LEU A 109 8.76 12.12 11.09
CA LEU A 109 8.21 13.28 10.41
C LEU A 109 9.01 14.52 10.80
N ASP A 110 9.63 15.13 9.81
CA ASP A 110 10.38 16.38 9.94
C ASP A 110 9.73 17.47 9.10
N VAL A 111 9.79 18.71 9.57
CA VAL A 111 9.32 19.88 8.87
C VAL A 111 10.46 20.86 8.69
N LEU A 112 10.75 21.24 7.45
CA LEU A 112 11.69 22.30 7.12
C LEU A 112 10.89 23.53 6.64
N ASP A 113 11.12 24.66 7.30
CA ASP A 113 10.41 25.92 7.03
C ASP A 113 11.28 26.83 6.18
N PHE A 114 10.83 27.11 4.97
CA PHE A 114 11.42 28.06 4.03
C PHE A 114 10.53 29.28 3.88
N ASP A 115 11.01 30.32 3.24
CA ASP A 115 10.27 31.58 3.12
C ASP A 115 8.92 31.42 2.37
N ASP A 116 8.87 30.59 1.33
CA ASP A 116 7.74 30.40 0.42
C ASP A 116 7.05 29.03 0.54
N HIS A 117 7.69 28.04 1.19
CA HIS A 117 7.14 26.69 1.30
C HIS A 117 7.57 26.01 2.60
N LEU A 118 6.86 24.92 2.92
CA LEU A 118 7.22 23.97 3.95
C LEU A 118 7.53 22.62 3.31
N ASP A 119 8.70 22.04 3.60
CA ASP A 119 8.94 20.64 3.31
C ASP A 119 8.48 19.78 4.49
N ILE A 120 7.61 18.83 4.20
CA ILE A 120 7.22 17.80 5.15
C ILE A 120 7.86 16.49 4.70
N ILE A 121 8.74 15.96 5.53
CA ILE A 121 9.57 14.80 5.22
C ILE A 121 9.13 13.63 6.10
N ILE A 122 8.57 12.60 5.48
CA ILE A 122 8.13 11.38 6.15
C ILE A 122 9.12 10.27 5.82
N GLY A 123 9.73 9.71 6.85
CA GLY A 123 10.67 8.60 6.70
C GLY A 123 9.97 7.28 6.36
N GLU A 124 10.75 6.28 5.96
CA GLU A 124 10.26 4.92 5.75
C GLU A 124 9.70 4.35 7.06
N SER A 125 8.52 3.73 7.00
CA SER A 125 7.93 3.04 8.14
C SER A 125 8.66 1.72 8.41
N PRO A 126 9.22 1.51 9.63
CA PRO A 126 9.82 0.23 10.00
C PRO A 126 8.82 -0.93 9.94
N MET A 127 7.55 -0.67 10.27
CA MET A 127 6.48 -1.66 10.23
C MET A 127 6.17 -2.11 8.80
N VAL A 128 6.10 -1.17 7.86
CA VAL A 128 5.91 -1.46 6.44
C VAL A 128 7.11 -2.22 5.88
N LYS A 129 8.33 -1.80 6.22
CA LYS A 129 9.55 -2.49 5.82
C LYS A 129 9.62 -3.93 6.33
N GLU A 130 9.28 -4.15 7.59
CA GLU A 130 9.23 -5.49 8.18
C GLU A 130 8.19 -6.36 7.47
N TYR A 131 6.99 -5.83 7.24
CA TYR A 131 5.94 -6.55 6.52
C TYR A 131 6.36 -6.95 5.11
N ARG A 132 6.97 -6.04 4.34
CA ARG A 132 7.53 -6.35 3.01
C ARG A 132 8.55 -7.47 3.07
N ASN A 133 9.36 -7.52 4.11
CA ASN A 133 10.41 -8.51 4.27
C ASN A 133 9.88 -9.91 4.63
N ARG A 134 8.64 -10.03 5.09
CA ARG A 134 8.02 -11.32 5.44
C ARG A 134 7.70 -12.19 4.23
N THR A 135 7.39 -11.59 3.08
CA THR A 135 7.04 -12.33 1.87
C THR A 135 8.17 -12.26 0.84
N PRO A 136 8.58 -13.39 0.24
CA PRO A 136 9.67 -13.39 -0.76
C PRO A 136 9.41 -12.44 -1.94
N VAL A 137 8.17 -12.35 -2.40
CA VAL A 137 7.80 -11.50 -3.54
C VAL A 137 7.98 -10.01 -3.23
N ASN A 138 7.64 -9.57 -2.01
CA ASN A 138 7.83 -8.20 -1.58
C ASN A 138 9.29 -7.90 -1.25
N LYS A 139 9.95 -8.81 -0.52
CA LYS A 139 11.36 -8.68 -0.17
C LYS A 139 12.25 -8.50 -1.39
N ASN A 140 11.99 -9.26 -2.44
CA ASN A 140 12.78 -9.24 -3.67
C ASN A 140 12.30 -8.19 -4.70
N GLY A 141 11.29 -7.39 -4.37
CA GLY A 141 10.79 -6.33 -5.24
C GLY A 141 10.29 -6.84 -6.59
N ILE A 142 9.67 -8.02 -6.60
CA ILE A 142 9.16 -8.62 -7.84
C ILE A 142 8.13 -7.70 -8.48
N THR A 143 8.24 -7.53 -9.79
CA THR A 143 7.32 -6.72 -10.60
C THR A 143 6.41 -7.59 -11.45
N SER A 144 5.23 -7.06 -11.81
CA SER A 144 4.36 -7.62 -12.85
C SER A 144 3.84 -6.48 -13.73
N ARG A 145 3.50 -6.78 -14.98
CA ARG A 145 2.84 -5.83 -15.88
C ARG A 145 1.37 -5.61 -15.56
N THR A 146 0.81 -6.46 -14.72
CA THR A 146 -0.57 -6.38 -14.26
C THR A 146 -0.59 -6.21 -12.75
N ASN A 147 -1.76 -6.00 -12.18
CA ASN A 147 -1.97 -5.99 -10.74
C ASN A 147 -2.06 -7.41 -10.12
N TYR A 148 -1.64 -8.44 -10.84
CA TYR A 148 -1.55 -9.81 -10.37
C TYR A 148 -0.16 -10.38 -10.57
N LEU A 149 0.25 -11.25 -9.63
CA LEU A 149 1.50 -11.99 -9.66
C LEU A 149 1.23 -13.44 -9.24
N VAL A 150 1.70 -14.39 -10.02
CA VAL A 150 1.66 -15.81 -9.68
C VAL A 150 3.06 -16.25 -9.30
N TRP A 151 3.21 -16.76 -8.09
CA TRP A 151 4.47 -17.27 -7.55
C TRP A 151 4.39 -18.78 -7.36
N VAL A 152 5.25 -19.52 -8.04
CA VAL A 152 5.38 -20.97 -7.89
C VAL A 152 6.61 -21.29 -7.06
N SER A 153 6.41 -21.83 -5.87
CA SER A 153 7.48 -22.30 -5.01
C SER A 153 7.74 -23.77 -5.27
N LYS A 154 8.87 -24.06 -5.92
CA LYS A 154 9.30 -25.45 -6.15
C LYS A 154 9.70 -26.16 -4.84
N HIS A 155 10.15 -25.41 -3.85
CA HIS A 155 10.56 -25.96 -2.56
C HIS A 155 9.35 -26.38 -1.71
N GLU A 156 8.28 -25.56 -1.75
CA GLU A 156 7.09 -25.79 -0.95
C GLU A 156 5.99 -26.55 -1.69
N TYR A 157 6.14 -26.79 -3.00
CA TYR A 157 5.11 -27.39 -3.87
C TYR A 157 3.80 -26.59 -3.82
N LYS A 158 3.91 -25.26 -3.88
CA LYS A 158 2.78 -24.35 -3.78
C LYS A 158 2.76 -23.31 -4.89
N VAL A 159 1.56 -22.96 -5.31
CA VAL A 159 1.27 -21.79 -6.13
C VAL A 159 0.58 -20.76 -5.25
N ARG A 160 1.07 -19.53 -5.33
CA ARG A 160 0.47 -18.38 -4.65
C ARG A 160 0.08 -17.33 -5.68
N VAL A 161 -1.11 -16.81 -5.54
CA VAL A 161 -1.61 -15.70 -6.36
C VAL A 161 -1.65 -14.47 -5.49
N TYR A 162 -0.95 -13.45 -5.91
CA TYR A 162 -0.91 -12.15 -5.26
C TYR A 162 -1.63 -11.12 -6.12
N GLN A 163 -2.21 -10.13 -5.46
CA GLN A 163 -2.73 -8.93 -6.08
C GLN A 163 -2.03 -7.70 -5.48
N GLY A 164 -1.74 -6.70 -6.30
CA GLY A 164 -1.08 -5.49 -5.84
C GLY A 164 -0.08 -4.92 -6.85
N SER A 165 1.06 -4.51 -6.34
CA SER A 165 2.17 -3.94 -7.12
C SER A 165 3.51 -4.27 -6.45
N GLN A 166 4.59 -3.87 -7.09
CA GLN A 166 5.94 -4.03 -6.55
C GLN A 166 6.03 -3.56 -5.10
N TYR A 167 6.59 -4.39 -4.23
CA TYR A 167 6.70 -4.22 -2.77
C TYR A 167 5.38 -4.24 -1.98
N ASN A 168 4.22 -4.33 -2.66
CA ASN A 168 2.89 -4.30 -2.04
C ASN A 168 2.00 -5.44 -2.54
N TRP A 169 2.59 -6.62 -2.71
CA TRP A 169 1.88 -7.83 -3.09
C TRP A 169 1.14 -8.43 -1.90
N GLU A 170 -0.16 -8.62 -2.02
CA GLU A 170 -1.01 -9.27 -1.02
C GLU A 170 -1.44 -10.65 -1.50
N LEU A 171 -1.27 -11.66 -0.65
CA LEU A 171 -1.68 -13.02 -0.95
C LEU A 171 -3.20 -13.12 -1.05
N GLN A 172 -3.69 -13.58 -2.20
CA GLN A 172 -5.12 -13.79 -2.44
C GLN A 172 -5.49 -15.27 -2.36
N LYS A 173 -4.65 -16.14 -2.92
CA LYS A 173 -4.88 -17.59 -2.95
C LYS A 173 -3.57 -18.35 -2.83
N GLU A 174 -3.65 -19.50 -2.20
CA GLU A 174 -2.58 -20.48 -2.13
C GLU A 174 -3.17 -21.87 -2.38
N PHE A 175 -2.49 -22.67 -3.15
CA PHE A 175 -2.89 -24.06 -3.42
C PHE A 175 -1.66 -24.92 -3.71
N PRO A 176 -1.73 -26.25 -3.45
CA PRO A 176 -0.65 -27.16 -3.78
C PRO A 176 -0.50 -27.33 -5.29
N CYS A 177 0.70 -27.61 -5.76
CA CYS A 177 0.96 -27.95 -7.16
C CYS A 177 1.89 -29.17 -7.26
N ALA A 178 1.76 -29.87 -8.39
CA ALA A 178 2.75 -30.85 -8.81
C ALA A 178 3.88 -30.15 -9.56
N LEU A 179 5.07 -30.66 -9.44
CA LEU A 179 6.23 -30.24 -10.24
C LEU A 179 6.55 -31.26 -11.32
N GLY A 180 7.28 -30.83 -12.34
CA GLY A 180 7.77 -31.73 -13.38
C GLY A 180 8.67 -32.82 -12.83
N ALA A 181 8.68 -33.97 -13.53
CA ALA A 181 9.52 -35.10 -13.20
C ALA A 181 11.03 -34.77 -13.39
N TRP A 182 11.91 -35.63 -12.91
CA TRP A 182 13.35 -35.43 -13.02
C TRP A 182 13.84 -35.29 -14.48
N ASN A 183 13.17 -35.96 -15.44
CA ASN A 183 13.45 -35.91 -16.87
C ASN A 183 12.68 -34.79 -17.61
N THR A 184 11.72 -34.16 -16.99
CA THR A 184 10.95 -33.02 -17.49
C THR A 184 10.79 -31.98 -16.37
N PRO A 185 11.89 -31.38 -15.92
CA PRO A 185 11.85 -30.53 -14.75
C PRO A 185 11.03 -29.26 -14.99
N THR A 186 10.35 -28.81 -13.93
CA THR A 186 9.71 -27.49 -13.95
C THR A 186 10.75 -26.42 -14.17
N ILE A 187 10.58 -25.62 -15.20
CA ILE A 187 11.46 -24.47 -15.50
C ILE A 187 11.43 -23.44 -14.37
N THR A 188 12.49 -22.67 -14.24
CA THR A 188 12.61 -21.58 -13.29
C THR A 188 12.88 -20.26 -14.01
N GLY A 189 12.34 -19.19 -13.51
CA GLY A 189 12.51 -17.87 -14.09
C GLY A 189 11.27 -17.01 -13.85
N GLN A 190 11.28 -15.84 -14.45
CA GLN A 190 10.12 -14.97 -14.51
C GLN A 190 9.50 -15.09 -15.91
N PHE A 191 8.22 -15.40 -15.95
CA PHE A 191 7.46 -15.64 -17.18
C PHE A 191 6.23 -14.76 -17.18
N GLU A 192 5.75 -14.42 -18.37
CA GLU A 192 4.49 -13.72 -18.57
C GLU A 192 3.40 -14.70 -18.98
N TYR A 193 2.20 -14.46 -18.48
CA TYR A 193 1.01 -15.18 -18.96
C TYR A 193 0.69 -14.68 -20.37
N ILE A 194 0.68 -15.60 -21.34
CA ILE A 194 0.40 -15.29 -22.74
C ILE A 194 -1.05 -15.61 -23.06
N GLU A 195 -1.48 -16.85 -22.74
CA GLU A 195 -2.80 -17.33 -23.09
C GLU A 195 -3.27 -18.46 -22.17
N ARG A 196 -4.57 -18.69 -22.17
CA ARG A 196 -5.17 -19.87 -21.56
C ARG A 196 -5.47 -20.88 -22.66
N THR A 197 -4.88 -22.08 -22.55
CA THR A 197 -5.13 -23.19 -23.47
C THR A 197 -5.74 -24.35 -22.69
N GLU A 198 -6.83 -24.90 -23.18
CA GLU A 198 -7.41 -26.13 -22.64
C GLU A 198 -6.94 -27.30 -23.53
N TRP A 199 -6.35 -28.29 -22.89
CA TRP A 199 -5.84 -29.47 -23.58
C TRP A 199 -6.52 -30.72 -23.04
N ASP A 200 -7.13 -31.50 -23.89
CA ASP A 200 -7.66 -32.83 -23.59
C ASP A 200 -6.63 -33.88 -23.97
N TYR A 201 -6.17 -34.65 -22.99
CA TYR A 201 -5.36 -35.82 -23.21
C TYR A 201 -6.18 -37.10 -22.94
N PRO A 202 -6.17 -38.11 -23.86
CA PRO A 202 -6.99 -39.31 -23.71
C PRO A 202 -6.70 -40.14 -22.45
N SER A 203 -5.54 -39.98 -21.83
CA SER A 203 -5.09 -40.80 -20.68
C SER A 203 -5.04 -40.07 -19.33
N TYR A 204 -5.13 -38.76 -19.33
CA TYR A 204 -5.15 -37.97 -18.10
C TYR A 204 -5.68 -36.56 -18.39
N TYR A 205 -6.37 -36.02 -17.41
CA TYR A 205 -6.84 -34.64 -17.46
C TYR A 205 -5.71 -33.71 -16.99
N VAL A 206 -5.32 -32.82 -17.86
CA VAL A 206 -4.51 -31.66 -17.52
C VAL A 206 -5.41 -30.44 -17.64
N GLY A 207 -5.76 -29.82 -16.54
CA GLY A 207 -6.55 -28.59 -16.53
C GLY A 207 -5.87 -27.47 -17.34
N PRO A 208 -6.44 -26.27 -17.34
CA PRO A 208 -5.90 -25.14 -18.10
C PRO A 208 -4.41 -24.92 -17.76
N VAL A 209 -3.58 -24.90 -18.80
CA VAL A 209 -2.14 -24.69 -18.70
C VAL A 209 -1.85 -23.21 -18.87
N LEU A 210 -1.18 -22.61 -17.91
CA LEU A 210 -0.64 -21.26 -18.03
C LEU A 210 0.68 -21.33 -18.82
N ARG A 211 0.79 -20.58 -19.86
CA ARG A 211 2.01 -20.40 -20.66
C ARG A 211 2.51 -18.98 -20.59
#